data_3e2ee679e4ea0de0db33920d58316205
#
_entry.id   3e2ee679e4ea0de0db33920d58316205
#
_cell.length_a   1.000
_cell.length_b   1.000
_cell.length_c   1.000
_cell.angle_alpha   90.00
_cell.angle_beta   90.00
_cell.angle_gamma   90.00
#
_symmetry.space_group_name_H-M   'P 1'
#
loop_
_entity.id
_entity.type
_entity.pdbx_description
1 polymer ?
#
loop_
_entity_poly.entity_id
_entity_poly.type
_entity_poly.pdbx_seq_one_letter_code
_entity_poly.pdbx_strand_id
1 'polypeptide(L)'
;MAARTKKRGAVGYMISSVAELHKVHPQTLRLYERHGLLKPSRSEGNTRLYTEADLERLEIILNLARKMGVNLAGIEIILNMREKMNRMQEQMEQFLHLLQQEIARGISGAHANPPKGAIVPVRFPSTPTKPKGRRS
;
A
#
# COMPACT_ATOMS: atom_id res chain seq x y z
N MET A 1 -17.82 23.92 -8.01
CA MET A 1 -18.29 23.06 -6.90
C MET A 1 -17.96 21.63 -7.17
N ALA A 2 -17.24 21.01 -6.25
CA ALA A 2 -16.92 19.61 -6.39
C ALA A 2 -18.22 18.79 -6.24
N ALA A 3 -18.60 18.06 -7.28
CA ALA A 3 -19.74 17.19 -7.21
C ALA A 3 -19.39 16.00 -6.31
N ARG A 4 -19.98 15.98 -5.15
CA ARG A 4 -19.79 14.92 -4.19
C ARG A 4 -20.88 13.88 -4.36
N THR A 5 -20.51 12.71 -4.81
CA THR A 5 -21.49 11.64 -4.91
C THR A 5 -21.22 10.63 -3.80
N LYS A 6 -22.21 10.48 -2.94
CA LYS A 6 -22.13 9.49 -1.86
C LYS A 6 -22.50 8.11 -2.42
N LYS A 7 -21.56 7.21 -2.44
CA LYS A 7 -21.86 5.80 -2.73
C LYS A 7 -21.55 5.00 -1.47
N ARG A 8 -22.62 4.50 -0.80
CA ARG A 8 -22.52 3.60 0.37
C ARG A 8 -21.49 4.03 1.42
N GLY A 9 -21.49 5.29 1.79
CA GLY A 9 -20.59 5.79 2.82
C GLY A 9 -19.23 6.24 2.34
N ALA A 10 -18.85 5.97 1.10
CA ALA A 10 -17.62 6.49 0.52
C ALA A 10 -17.91 7.77 -0.26
N VAL A 11 -17.13 8.81 0.02
CA VAL A 11 -17.22 10.06 -0.71
C VAL A 11 -16.32 9.95 -1.95
N GLY A 12 -16.90 10.13 -3.13
CA GLY A 12 -16.17 10.11 -4.38
C GLY A 12 -16.11 11.49 -5.02
N TYR A 13 -14.99 11.80 -5.63
CA TYR A 13 -14.77 13.05 -6.34
C TYR A 13 -14.70 12.80 -7.84
N MET A 14 -15.30 13.69 -8.64
CA MET A 14 -15.24 13.58 -10.09
C MET A 14 -13.88 14.00 -10.62
N ILE A 15 -13.50 13.46 -11.78
CA ILE A 15 -12.20 13.74 -12.41
C ILE A 15 -11.93 15.23 -12.58
N SER A 16 -12.94 16.02 -12.96
CA SER A 16 -12.79 17.47 -13.14
C SER A 16 -12.40 18.17 -11.85
N SER A 17 -13.02 17.78 -10.73
CA SER A 17 -12.73 18.34 -9.41
C SER A 17 -11.32 17.95 -8.94
N VAL A 18 -10.92 16.71 -9.16
CA VAL A 18 -9.60 16.23 -8.81
C VAL A 18 -8.52 16.92 -9.63
N ALA A 19 -8.76 17.07 -10.93
CA ALA A 19 -7.83 17.72 -11.82
C ALA A 19 -7.61 19.19 -11.41
N GLU A 20 -8.68 19.88 -11.06
CA GLU A 20 -8.61 21.27 -10.61
C GLU A 20 -7.91 21.40 -9.27
N LEU A 21 -8.26 20.54 -8.30
CA LEU A 21 -7.68 20.57 -6.97
C LEU A 21 -6.17 20.33 -6.98
N HIS A 22 -5.71 19.41 -7.79
CA HIS A 22 -4.29 19.03 -7.87
C HIS A 22 -3.55 19.74 -9.01
N LYS A 23 -4.21 20.65 -9.71
CA LYS A 23 -3.62 21.41 -10.83
C LYS A 23 -2.97 20.49 -11.86
N VAL A 24 -3.70 19.48 -12.27
CA VAL A 24 -3.27 18.50 -13.25
C VAL A 24 -4.31 18.38 -14.34
N HIS A 25 -3.87 18.14 -15.57
CA HIS A 25 -4.81 17.98 -16.69
C HIS A 25 -5.58 16.66 -16.55
N PRO A 26 -6.89 16.63 -16.83
CA PRO A 26 -7.66 15.37 -16.76
C PRO A 26 -7.05 14.23 -17.58
N GLN A 27 -6.43 14.54 -18.70
CA GLN A 27 -5.75 13.53 -19.52
C GLN A 27 -4.58 12.85 -18.78
N THR A 28 -3.90 13.58 -17.91
CA THR A 28 -2.85 13.02 -17.07
C THR A 28 -3.43 12.00 -16.10
N LEU A 29 -4.59 12.28 -15.51
CA LEU A 29 -5.28 11.35 -14.64
C LEU A 29 -5.71 10.08 -15.39
N ARG A 30 -6.20 10.24 -16.61
CA ARG A 30 -6.56 9.12 -17.48
C ARG A 30 -5.33 8.28 -17.86
N LEU A 31 -4.20 8.95 -18.08
CA LEU A 31 -2.93 8.27 -18.34
C LEU A 31 -2.52 7.41 -17.15
N TYR A 32 -2.58 7.95 -15.95
CA TYR A 32 -2.26 7.20 -14.74
C TYR A 32 -3.23 6.02 -14.53
N GLU A 33 -4.50 6.20 -14.85
CA GLU A 33 -5.47 5.12 -14.81
C GLU A 33 -5.11 4.00 -15.80
N ARG A 34 -4.74 4.35 -17.04
CA ARG A 34 -4.34 3.38 -18.05
C ARG A 34 -3.12 2.57 -17.65
N HIS A 35 -2.20 3.18 -16.91
CA HIS A 35 -1.01 2.50 -16.42
C HIS A 35 -1.23 1.77 -15.09
N GLY A 36 -2.47 1.75 -14.61
CA GLY A 36 -2.80 1.06 -13.36
C GLY A 36 -2.30 1.77 -12.11
N LEU A 37 -1.83 3.01 -12.21
CA LEU A 37 -1.37 3.77 -11.05
C LEU A 37 -2.53 4.28 -10.21
N LEU A 38 -3.65 4.61 -10.85
CA LEU A 38 -4.89 5.00 -10.20
C LEU A 38 -6.00 4.05 -10.64
N LYS A 39 -6.87 3.69 -9.71
CA LYS A 39 -7.99 2.82 -9.98
C LYS A 39 -9.28 3.43 -9.44
N PRO A 40 -9.80 4.49 -10.08
CA PRO A 40 -11.04 5.09 -9.63
C PRO A 40 -12.19 4.12 -9.77
N SER A 41 -13.16 4.23 -8.89
CA SER A 41 -14.40 3.48 -9.05
C SER A 41 -15.28 4.16 -10.09
N ARG A 42 -16.32 3.48 -10.53
CA ARG A 42 -17.30 4.02 -11.46
C ARG A 42 -18.66 4.14 -10.78
N SER A 43 -19.35 5.25 -11.03
CA SER A 43 -20.72 5.42 -10.59
C SER A 43 -21.67 4.59 -11.46
N GLU A 44 -22.94 4.57 -11.10
CA GLU A 44 -23.96 3.91 -11.92
C GLU A 44 -24.02 4.47 -13.34
N GLY A 45 -23.75 5.77 -13.51
CA GLY A 45 -23.66 6.42 -14.81
C GLY A 45 -22.31 6.26 -15.49
N ASN A 46 -21.47 5.32 -15.04
CA ASN A 46 -20.14 5.06 -15.59
C ASN A 46 -19.18 6.25 -15.50
N THR A 47 -19.41 7.14 -14.54
CA THR A 47 -18.53 8.28 -14.27
C THR A 47 -17.42 7.88 -13.29
N ARG A 48 -16.19 8.33 -13.55
CA ARG A 48 -15.06 8.08 -12.66
C ARG A 48 -15.25 8.78 -11.32
N LEU A 49 -15.06 8.04 -10.24
CA LEU A 49 -15.11 8.56 -8.88
C LEU A 49 -13.82 8.23 -8.15
N TYR A 50 -13.15 9.25 -7.67
CA TYR A 50 -11.91 9.13 -6.91
C TYR A 50 -12.19 9.22 -5.42
N THR A 51 -11.70 8.26 -4.66
CA THR A 51 -11.84 8.25 -3.19
C THR A 51 -10.73 9.08 -2.54
N GLU A 52 -10.83 9.28 -1.23
CA GLU A 52 -9.74 9.94 -0.48
C GLU A 52 -8.43 9.16 -0.63
N ALA A 53 -8.49 7.83 -0.61
CA ALA A 53 -7.32 6.99 -0.82
C ALA A 53 -6.70 7.21 -2.21
N ASP A 54 -7.54 7.38 -3.22
CA ASP A 54 -7.07 7.70 -4.57
C ASP A 54 -6.39 9.06 -4.62
N LEU A 55 -6.91 10.04 -3.88
CA LEU A 55 -6.32 11.38 -3.81
C LEU A 55 -4.95 11.35 -3.12
N GLU A 56 -4.82 10.61 -2.04
CA GLU A 56 -3.54 10.43 -1.35
C GLU A 56 -2.53 9.76 -2.28
N ARG A 57 -2.95 8.75 -3.01
CA ARG A 57 -2.11 8.06 -3.99
C ARG A 57 -1.68 9.00 -5.09
N LEU A 58 -2.59 9.83 -5.58
CA LEU A 58 -2.31 10.84 -6.59
C LEU A 58 -1.27 11.86 -6.10
N GLU A 59 -1.37 12.30 -4.86
CA GLU A 59 -0.39 13.20 -4.27
C GLU A 59 1.02 12.61 -4.30
N ILE A 60 1.14 11.34 -3.96
CA ILE A 60 2.42 10.63 -4.00
C ILE A 60 2.94 10.58 -5.44
N ILE A 61 2.08 10.25 -6.40
CA ILE A 61 2.44 10.17 -7.82
C ILE A 61 2.95 11.54 -8.31
N LEU A 62 2.22 12.61 -7.98
CA LEU A 62 2.59 13.96 -8.41
C LEU A 62 3.89 14.44 -7.76
N ASN A 63 4.12 14.08 -6.50
CA ASN A 63 5.39 14.36 -5.83
C ASN A 63 6.55 13.68 -6.55
N LEU A 64 6.40 12.41 -6.85
CA LEU A 64 7.44 11.65 -7.55
C LEU A 64 7.69 12.22 -8.95
N ALA A 65 6.63 12.53 -9.67
CA ALA A 65 6.75 13.03 -11.04
C ALA A 65 7.28 14.47 -11.10
N ARG A 66 6.72 15.36 -10.30
CA ARG A 66 7.00 16.80 -10.40
C ARG A 66 8.21 17.23 -9.60
N LYS A 67 8.31 16.78 -8.36
CA LYS A 67 9.40 17.21 -7.47
C LYS A 67 10.64 16.38 -7.61
N MET A 68 10.51 15.10 -7.88
CA MET A 68 11.63 14.17 -7.92
C MET A 68 11.99 13.73 -9.34
N GLY A 69 11.21 14.13 -10.33
CA GLY A 69 11.51 13.79 -11.72
C GLY A 69 11.48 12.31 -12.05
N VAL A 70 10.72 11.53 -11.31
CA VAL A 70 10.62 10.08 -11.54
C VAL A 70 9.73 9.83 -12.75
N ASN A 71 10.18 9.00 -13.67
CA ASN A 71 9.38 8.63 -14.84
C ASN A 71 8.25 7.67 -14.44
N LEU A 72 7.34 7.44 -15.37
CA LEU A 72 6.14 6.65 -15.12
C LEU A 72 6.45 5.22 -14.66
N ALA A 73 7.44 4.58 -15.29
CA ALA A 73 7.86 3.22 -14.91
C ALA A 73 8.43 3.18 -13.48
N GLY A 74 9.21 4.20 -13.12
CA GLY A 74 9.75 4.31 -11.77
C GLY A 74 8.67 4.54 -10.73
N ILE A 75 7.67 5.35 -11.04
CA ILE A 75 6.51 5.58 -10.17
C ILE A 75 5.77 4.27 -9.93
N GLU A 76 5.55 3.50 -10.98
CA GLU A 76 4.88 2.19 -10.88
C GLU A 76 5.64 1.25 -9.92
N ILE A 77 6.96 1.18 -10.09
CA ILE A 77 7.80 0.34 -9.22
C ILE A 77 7.71 0.81 -7.76
N ILE A 78 7.83 2.10 -7.53
CA ILE A 78 7.77 2.68 -6.18
C ILE A 78 6.43 2.40 -5.52
N LEU A 79 5.33 2.58 -6.24
CA LEU A 79 4.00 2.33 -5.69
C LEU A 79 3.79 0.85 -5.36
N ASN A 80 4.25 -0.04 -6.23
CA ASN A 80 4.18 -1.49 -5.99
C ASN A 80 5.00 -1.89 -4.77
N MET A 81 6.19 -1.35 -4.63
CA MET A 81 7.04 -1.59 -3.46
C MET A 81 6.38 -1.07 -2.18
N ARG A 82 5.79 0.12 -2.25
CA ARG A 82 5.08 0.73 -1.12
C ARG A 82 3.89 -0.12 -0.67
N GLU A 83 3.10 -0.61 -1.60
CA GLU A 83 1.99 -1.50 -1.30
C GLU A 83 2.46 -2.81 -0.65
N LYS A 84 3.55 -3.34 -1.16
CA LYS A 84 4.14 -4.55 -0.60
C LYS A 84 4.64 -4.32 0.83
N MET A 85 5.29 -3.20 1.07
CA MET A 85 5.74 -2.81 2.42
C MET A 85 4.56 -2.67 3.37
N ASN A 86 3.50 -2.01 2.93
CA ASN A 86 2.29 -1.84 3.74
C ASN A 86 1.67 -3.20 4.12
N ARG A 87 1.56 -4.10 3.15
CA ARG A 87 1.06 -5.45 3.42
C ARG A 87 1.94 -6.22 4.41
N MET A 88 3.25 -6.10 4.26
CA MET A 88 4.19 -6.72 5.18
C MET A 88 4.05 -6.16 6.60
N GLN A 89 3.86 -4.84 6.70
CA GLN A 89 3.63 -4.18 7.98
C GLN A 89 2.34 -4.66 8.64
N GLU A 90 1.25 -4.73 7.88
CA GLU A 90 -0.03 -5.25 8.37
C GLU A 90 0.10 -6.69 8.87
N GLN A 91 0.79 -7.53 8.12
CA GLN A 91 1.05 -8.92 8.52
C GLN A 91 1.86 -8.99 9.81
N MET A 92 2.85 -8.12 9.95
CA MET A 92 3.67 -8.05 11.16
C MET A 92 2.82 -7.62 12.36
N GLU A 93 1.98 -6.62 12.19
CA GLU A 93 1.09 -6.15 13.25
C GLU A 93 0.11 -7.24 13.69
N GLN A 94 -0.47 -7.97 12.73
CA GLN A 94 -1.35 -9.10 13.02
C GLN A 94 -0.61 -10.20 13.77
N PHE A 95 0.59 -10.51 13.36
CA PHE A 95 1.42 -11.51 14.01
C PHE A 95 1.74 -11.11 15.44
N LEU A 96 2.16 -9.87 15.66
CA LEU A 96 2.43 -9.34 17.00
C LEU A 96 1.19 -9.38 17.88
N HIS A 97 0.02 -9.05 17.32
CA HIS A 97 -1.24 -9.09 18.04
C HIS A 97 -1.57 -10.53 18.48
N LEU A 98 -1.39 -11.51 17.59
CA LEU A 98 -1.59 -12.91 17.92
C LEU A 98 -0.63 -13.39 19.00
N LEU A 99 0.65 -12.99 18.92
CA LEU A 99 1.63 -13.32 19.95
C LEU A 99 1.24 -12.74 21.30
N GLN A 100 0.78 -11.49 21.34
CA GLN A 100 0.33 -10.86 22.57
C GLN A 100 -0.86 -11.60 23.18
N GLN A 101 -1.81 -12.03 22.35
CA GLN A 101 -2.93 -12.83 22.80
C GLN A 101 -2.48 -14.16 23.39
N GLU A 102 -1.57 -14.84 22.72
CA GLU A 102 -1.05 -16.12 23.20
C GLU A 102 -0.26 -15.97 24.50
N ILE A 103 0.55 -14.93 24.62
CA ILE A 103 1.27 -14.62 25.86
C ILE A 103 0.28 -14.34 26.99
N ALA A 104 -0.76 -13.54 26.73
CA ALA A 104 -1.78 -13.24 27.73
C ALA A 104 -2.51 -14.49 28.17
N ARG A 105 -2.82 -15.41 27.26
CA ARG A 105 -3.41 -16.70 27.59
C ARG A 105 -2.46 -17.56 28.40
N GLY A 106 -1.18 -17.60 28.02
CA GLY A 106 -0.15 -18.32 28.72
C GLY A 106 0.06 -17.83 30.14
N ILE A 107 -0.01 -16.54 30.37
CA ILE A 107 0.11 -15.93 31.68
C ILE A 107 -1.10 -16.26 32.54
N SER A 108 -2.31 -16.19 31.99
CA SER A 108 -3.52 -16.51 32.72
C SER A 108 -3.73 -18.02 32.87
N GLY A 109 -3.11 -18.83 32.02
CA GLY A 109 -3.22 -20.27 32.04
C GLY A 109 -2.16 -21.00 32.84
N ALA A 110 -1.43 -20.34 33.70
CA ALA A 110 -0.41 -20.85 34.59
C ALA A 110 0.27 -22.16 34.15
N HIS A 111 1.51 -22.10 33.76
CA HIS A 111 2.36 -23.28 33.51
C HIS A 111 2.06 -24.09 32.25
N ALA A 112 1.49 -23.47 31.26
CA ALA A 112 1.46 -24.15 29.99
C ALA A 112 2.91 -24.26 29.50
N ASN A 113 3.46 -25.45 29.50
CA ASN A 113 4.67 -25.68 28.74
C ASN A 113 4.41 -25.21 27.32
N PRO A 114 5.29 -24.42 26.72
CA PRO A 114 5.09 -24.05 25.34
C PRO A 114 4.93 -25.34 24.53
N PRO A 115 3.86 -25.43 23.74
CA PRO A 115 3.66 -26.62 22.93
C PRO A 115 4.90 -26.83 22.08
N LYS A 116 5.38 -28.06 22.06
CA LYS A 116 6.56 -28.43 21.28
C LYS A 116 6.34 -27.92 19.85
N GLY A 117 7.20 -27.02 19.39
CA GLY A 117 7.13 -26.47 18.07
C GLY A 117 6.41 -25.12 17.94
N ALA A 118 5.89 -24.55 19.03
CA ALA A 118 5.18 -23.28 18.95
C ALA A 118 6.09 -22.10 18.69
N ILE A 119 7.34 -22.21 19.04
CA ILE A 119 8.30 -21.16 18.74
C ILE A 119 9.54 -21.82 18.19
N VAL A 120 9.53 -22.04 16.91
CA VAL A 120 10.77 -22.32 16.23
C VAL A 120 11.38 -20.96 15.93
N PRO A 121 12.56 -20.64 16.48
CA PRO A 121 13.21 -19.41 16.07
C PRO A 121 13.39 -19.50 14.57
N VAL A 122 12.70 -18.61 13.87
CA VAL A 122 12.85 -18.54 12.44
C VAL A 122 14.28 -18.11 12.18
N ARG A 123 15.10 -19.05 11.78
CA ARG A 123 16.38 -18.67 11.24
C ARG A 123 16.10 -17.90 10.00
N PHE A 124 16.37 -16.63 10.05
CA PHE A 124 16.46 -15.89 8.81
C PHE A 124 17.51 -16.60 7.98
N PRO A 125 17.21 -16.95 6.74
CA PRO A 125 18.26 -17.49 5.89
C PRO A 125 19.40 -16.49 5.94
N SER A 126 20.50 -16.90 6.54
CA SER A 126 21.69 -16.11 6.46
C SER A 126 21.87 -15.79 5.01
N THR A 127 21.94 -14.51 4.70
CA THR A 127 22.38 -14.10 3.38
C THR A 127 23.55 -14.97 3.01
N PRO A 128 23.49 -15.67 1.89
CA PRO A 128 24.62 -16.46 1.51
C PRO A 128 25.81 -15.52 1.50
N THR A 129 26.71 -15.74 2.43
CA THR A 129 27.96 -15.03 2.39
C THR A 129 28.50 -15.28 1.01
N LYS A 130 28.52 -14.23 0.25
CA LYS A 130 29.14 -14.26 -1.04
C LYS A 130 30.46 -15.01 -0.86
N PRO A 131 30.66 -16.12 -1.55
CA PRO A 131 31.91 -16.81 -1.43
C PRO A 131 32.97 -15.80 -1.69
N LYS A 132 33.93 -15.68 -0.77
CA LYS A 132 35.00 -14.76 -0.98
C LYS A 132 35.51 -14.99 -2.35
N GLY A 133 35.50 -13.91 -3.10
CA GLY A 133 35.92 -13.98 -4.46
C GLY A 133 37.16 -14.76 -4.62
N ARG A 134 37.11 -15.80 -5.42
CA ARG A 134 38.17 -16.49 -5.69
C ARG A 134 39.11 -15.68 -6.15
N ARG A 135 40.17 -15.75 -5.74
CA ARG A 135 41.19 -15.13 -6.32
C ARG A 135 41.55 -15.93 -7.37
N SER A 136 41.60 -15.56 -8.41
CA SER A 136 42.14 -16.32 -9.52
C SER A 136 43.63 -16.24 -9.51
#